data_5c9a33b63a3117006f1939e28491c81a
#
_entry.id   5c9a33b63a3117006f1939e28491c81a
#
_cell.length_a   1.000
_cell.length_b   1.000
_cell.length_c   1.000
_cell.angle_alpha   90.00
_cell.angle_beta   90.00
_cell.angle_gamma   90.00
#
_symmetry.space_group_name_H-M   'P 1'
#
loop_
_entity.id
_entity.type
_entity.pdbx_description
1 polymer ?
#
loop_
_entity_poly.entity_id
_entity_poly.type
_entity_poly.pdbx_seq_one_letter_code
_entity_poly.pdbx_strand_id
1 'polypeptide(L)'
;MIRIDAVTKRYPDGTVAVDRLSLEIPDRAITVLVGPSGCGKTTTLRMINRMVEPTEGSILLDGQDIRQQPVNTLRRSMGYVIQNAGLFPHRTILDNIATVPRLLGRSRRQARERAAELMERVGLDTALAKRYPYQLSGGQQQRVGVARALAADPPVLLMDEPFSAVDPVVRKQLQDELLRIQEELGKTIVFVTHDIDEAIKLGTRVAVLRTGGRLAQYAPPAELLSAPADAFVEDFLGADRGIRRLSFFPSAGLELQTAPLVPADADAGTLAARATAAPYLLVTDPDGRPLGWSEPGRLTAGAVDRERLLDYGRPFVPGTDSLRAALDGAVLSPTGWAVAVDGEGRAVGVVSQQVIGEAIRAAHGRVAERAGEAAGR
;
A
#
# COMPACT_ATOMS: atom_id res chain seq x y z
N MET A 1 6.75 -3.18 -21.19
CA MET A 1 7.21 -4.35 -20.38
C MET A 1 8.72 -4.27 -20.18
N ILE A 2 9.20 -4.46 -18.94
CA ILE A 2 10.65 -4.52 -18.65
C ILE A 2 11.02 -5.98 -18.42
N ARG A 3 12.05 -6.46 -19.12
CA ARG A 3 12.62 -7.81 -18.93
C ARG A 3 14.08 -7.70 -18.54
N ILE A 4 14.43 -8.26 -17.41
CA ILE A 4 15.80 -8.45 -16.94
C ILE A 4 16.18 -9.87 -17.27
N ASP A 5 17.27 -10.08 -18.02
CA ASP A 5 17.70 -11.38 -18.51
C ASP A 5 19.12 -11.71 -18.06
N ALA A 6 19.21 -12.63 -17.08
CA ALA A 6 20.45 -13.13 -16.46
C ALA A 6 21.46 -12.03 -16.09
N VAL A 7 20.97 -10.91 -15.57
CA VAL A 7 21.80 -9.73 -15.28
C VAL A 7 22.70 -9.96 -14.07
N THR A 8 24.00 -9.70 -14.25
CA THR A 8 25.01 -9.71 -13.19
C THR A 8 25.63 -8.34 -13.07
N LYS A 9 25.80 -7.89 -11.83
CA LYS A 9 26.62 -6.71 -11.50
C LYS A 9 27.72 -7.07 -10.53
N ARG A 10 28.95 -6.97 -11.04
CA ARG A 10 30.19 -7.08 -10.25
C ARG A 10 30.88 -5.73 -10.23
N TYR A 11 31.26 -5.28 -9.05
CA TYR A 11 32.04 -4.06 -8.86
C TYR A 11 33.56 -4.36 -8.97
N PRO A 12 34.40 -3.33 -9.16
CA PRO A 12 35.86 -3.51 -9.30
C PRO A 12 36.56 -4.14 -8.10
N ASP A 13 35.96 -3.98 -6.91
CA ASP A 13 36.43 -4.59 -5.65
C ASP A 13 36.08 -6.10 -5.52
N GLY A 14 35.48 -6.68 -6.56
CA GLY A 14 35.05 -8.06 -6.61
C GLY A 14 33.66 -8.33 -6.02
N THR A 15 33.00 -7.34 -5.41
CA THR A 15 31.65 -7.47 -4.83
C THR A 15 30.63 -7.76 -5.92
N VAL A 16 29.90 -8.87 -5.77
CA VAL A 16 28.77 -9.22 -6.64
C VAL A 16 27.48 -8.70 -5.99
N ALA A 17 26.98 -7.58 -6.47
CA ALA A 17 25.76 -6.97 -5.96
C ALA A 17 24.48 -7.61 -6.53
N VAL A 18 24.54 -8.12 -7.77
CA VAL A 18 23.45 -8.84 -8.42
C VAL A 18 24.08 -10.01 -9.20
N ASP A 19 23.55 -11.22 -9.02
CA ASP A 19 24.04 -12.45 -9.63
C ASP A 19 22.94 -13.12 -10.46
N ARG A 20 23.07 -13.07 -11.78
CA ARG A 20 22.20 -13.71 -12.79
C ARG A 20 20.70 -13.52 -12.55
N LEU A 21 20.31 -12.31 -12.17
CA LEU A 21 18.90 -11.98 -11.94
C LEU A 21 18.12 -12.03 -13.25
N SER A 22 17.05 -12.82 -13.29
CA SER A 22 16.06 -12.82 -14.36
C SER A 22 14.69 -12.49 -13.78
N LEU A 23 14.00 -11.49 -14.38
CA LEU A 23 12.72 -10.99 -13.88
C LEU A 23 11.95 -10.33 -15.01
N GLU A 24 10.66 -10.63 -15.12
CA GLU A 24 9.73 -9.92 -16.00
C GLU A 24 8.85 -8.99 -15.19
N ILE A 25 8.85 -7.71 -15.55
CA ILE A 25 8.04 -6.67 -14.93
C ILE A 25 6.91 -6.34 -15.90
N PRO A 26 5.67 -6.73 -15.56
CA PRO A 26 4.52 -6.52 -16.44
C PRO A 26 4.16 -5.04 -16.54
N ASP A 27 3.57 -4.68 -17.69
CA ASP A 27 3.06 -3.32 -17.89
C ASP A 27 1.89 -3.02 -16.97
N ARG A 28 1.73 -1.76 -16.65
CA ARG A 28 0.61 -1.23 -15.84
C ARG A 28 0.45 -1.92 -14.50
N ALA A 29 1.53 -2.39 -13.92
CA ALA A 29 1.58 -3.09 -12.66
C ALA A 29 2.64 -2.51 -11.75
N ILE A 30 2.51 -2.74 -10.46
CA ILE A 30 3.54 -2.44 -9.46
C ILE A 30 4.32 -3.73 -9.19
N THR A 31 5.59 -3.76 -9.60
CA THR A 31 6.51 -4.82 -9.19
C THR A 31 7.37 -4.32 -8.05
N VAL A 32 7.29 -4.99 -6.91
CA VAL A 32 8.09 -4.64 -5.73
C VAL A 32 9.31 -5.54 -5.63
N LEU A 33 10.48 -4.94 -5.50
CA LEU A 33 11.72 -5.62 -5.15
C LEU A 33 11.93 -5.49 -3.64
N VAL A 34 11.93 -6.60 -2.91
CA VAL A 34 12.07 -6.63 -1.45
C VAL A 34 13.16 -7.60 -1.04
N GLY A 35 13.76 -7.40 0.13
CA GLY A 35 14.82 -8.28 0.66
C GLY A 35 15.70 -7.54 1.67
N PRO A 36 16.67 -8.24 2.30
CA PRO A 36 17.57 -7.68 3.29
C PRO A 36 18.36 -6.46 2.77
N SER A 37 18.87 -5.65 3.69
CA SER A 37 19.77 -4.54 3.32
C SER A 37 20.99 -5.07 2.57
N GLY A 38 21.42 -4.35 1.53
CA GLY A 38 22.57 -4.74 0.70
C GLY A 38 22.33 -5.90 -0.27
N CYS A 39 21.11 -6.45 -0.40
CA CYS A 39 20.83 -7.56 -1.31
C CYS A 39 20.76 -7.17 -2.80
N GLY A 40 21.02 -5.91 -3.19
CA GLY A 40 21.11 -5.51 -4.60
C GLY A 40 19.87 -4.83 -5.19
N LYS A 41 18.80 -4.54 -4.41
CA LYS A 41 17.56 -3.88 -4.88
C LYS A 41 17.82 -2.56 -5.61
N THR A 42 18.44 -1.62 -4.91
CA THR A 42 18.82 -0.30 -5.47
C THR A 42 19.76 -0.43 -6.68
N THR A 43 20.69 -1.39 -6.66
CA THR A 43 21.58 -1.67 -7.80
C THR A 43 20.76 -2.14 -9.00
N THR A 44 19.80 -3.05 -8.80
CA THR A 44 18.89 -3.51 -9.86
C THR A 44 18.08 -2.35 -10.43
N LEU A 45 17.49 -1.51 -9.58
CA LEU A 45 16.75 -0.33 -10.00
C LEU A 45 17.61 0.64 -10.83
N ARG A 46 18.86 0.87 -10.40
CA ARG A 46 19.83 1.74 -11.09
C ARG A 46 20.34 1.16 -12.40
N MET A 47 20.30 -0.16 -12.58
CA MET A 47 20.63 -0.79 -13.86
C MET A 47 19.50 -0.57 -14.87
N ILE A 48 18.23 -0.55 -14.47
CA ILE A 48 17.09 -0.33 -15.38
C ILE A 48 17.20 1.04 -16.08
N ASN A 49 17.62 2.10 -15.37
CA ASN A 49 17.80 3.44 -15.94
C ASN A 49 19.24 3.75 -16.38
N ARG A 50 20.11 2.74 -16.42
CA ARG A 50 21.52 2.83 -16.80
C ARG A 50 22.32 3.85 -15.97
N MET A 51 21.97 4.07 -14.71
CA MET A 51 22.86 4.75 -13.76
C MET A 51 24.04 3.86 -13.38
N VAL A 52 23.83 2.55 -13.43
CA VAL A 52 24.82 1.50 -13.26
C VAL A 52 24.70 0.58 -14.47
N GLU A 53 25.81 0.29 -15.17
CA GLU A 53 25.81 -0.67 -16.27
C GLU A 53 25.91 -2.10 -15.70
N PRO A 54 25.13 -3.06 -16.21
CA PRO A 54 25.34 -4.47 -15.89
C PRO A 54 26.71 -4.95 -16.40
N THR A 55 27.29 -5.91 -15.69
CA THR A 55 28.55 -6.56 -16.11
C THR A 55 28.26 -7.64 -17.13
N GLU A 56 27.15 -8.38 -16.94
CA GLU A 56 26.68 -9.46 -17.81
C GLU A 56 25.17 -9.40 -17.94
N GLY A 57 24.61 -10.08 -18.93
CA GLY A 57 23.18 -10.11 -19.20
C GLY A 57 22.67 -8.86 -19.91
N SER A 58 21.35 -8.74 -20.01
CA SER A 58 20.69 -7.62 -20.70
C SER A 58 19.40 -7.20 -19.99
N ILE A 59 19.03 -5.93 -20.21
CA ILE A 59 17.74 -5.39 -19.78
C ILE A 59 17.02 -4.87 -21.01
N LEU A 60 15.82 -5.35 -21.22
CA LEU A 60 14.98 -4.97 -22.33
C LEU A 60 13.83 -4.08 -21.84
N LEU A 61 13.56 -3.00 -22.54
CA LEU A 61 12.38 -2.16 -22.39
C LEU A 61 11.55 -2.27 -23.67
N ASP A 62 10.34 -2.79 -23.57
CA ASP A 62 9.46 -3.06 -24.72
C ASP A 62 10.14 -3.87 -25.84
N GLY A 63 10.94 -4.88 -25.44
CA GLY A 63 11.67 -5.76 -26.34
C GLY A 63 12.99 -5.20 -26.88
N GLN A 64 13.31 -3.93 -26.61
CA GLN A 64 14.55 -3.30 -27.06
C GLN A 64 15.58 -3.24 -25.91
N ASP A 65 16.83 -3.66 -26.17
CA ASP A 65 17.92 -3.54 -25.20
C ASP A 65 18.17 -2.06 -24.86
N ILE A 66 18.12 -1.72 -23.58
CA ILE A 66 18.30 -0.34 -23.11
C ILE A 66 19.66 0.26 -23.51
N ARG A 67 20.68 -0.58 -23.79
CA ARG A 67 22.00 -0.13 -24.24
C ARG A 67 21.99 0.43 -25.67
N GLN A 68 20.99 0.07 -26.47
CA GLN A 68 20.86 0.56 -27.86
C GLN A 68 20.28 1.99 -27.92
N GLN A 69 19.73 2.49 -26.82
CA GLN A 69 19.18 3.84 -26.75
C GLN A 69 20.21 4.82 -26.15
N PRO A 70 20.23 6.09 -26.60
CA PRO A 70 21.00 7.13 -25.92
C PRO A 70 20.57 7.25 -24.46
N VAL A 71 21.54 7.24 -23.53
CA VAL A 71 21.29 7.26 -22.06
C VAL A 71 20.35 8.38 -21.64
N ASN A 72 20.51 9.58 -22.21
CA ASN A 72 19.66 10.72 -21.85
C ASN A 72 18.22 10.55 -22.32
N THR A 73 17.98 9.89 -23.46
CA THR A 73 16.64 9.57 -23.98
C THR A 73 15.98 8.55 -23.05
N LEU A 74 16.66 7.45 -22.72
CA LEU A 74 16.18 6.44 -21.78
C LEU A 74 15.80 7.05 -20.43
N ARG A 75 16.68 7.85 -19.81
CA ARG A 75 16.42 8.45 -18.49
C ARG A 75 15.28 9.46 -18.49
N ARG A 76 15.08 10.15 -19.61
CA ARG A 76 13.94 11.09 -19.75
C ARG A 76 12.61 10.39 -19.98
N SER A 77 12.61 9.14 -20.47
CA SER A 77 11.41 8.33 -20.62
C SER A 77 10.95 7.62 -19.35
N MET A 78 11.74 7.72 -18.27
CA MET A 78 11.43 7.12 -16.97
C MET A 78 11.33 8.18 -15.89
N GLY A 79 10.34 8.07 -15.01
CA GLY A 79 10.31 8.83 -13.77
C GLY A 79 11.17 8.13 -12.70
N TYR A 80 11.93 8.89 -11.92
CA TYR A 80 12.75 8.32 -10.86
C TYR A 80 12.54 9.07 -9.54
N VAL A 81 12.12 8.33 -8.53
CA VAL A 81 11.94 8.80 -7.14
C VAL A 81 13.04 8.18 -6.31
N ILE A 82 13.96 9.00 -5.79
CA ILE A 82 15.04 8.57 -4.91
C ILE A 82 14.64 8.67 -3.44
N GLN A 83 15.33 7.91 -2.59
CA GLN A 83 15.06 7.74 -1.16
C GLN A 83 14.84 9.06 -0.39
N ASN A 84 15.61 10.11 -0.67
CA ASN A 84 15.53 11.42 -0.01
C ASN A 84 14.86 12.50 -0.88
N ALA A 85 13.88 12.15 -1.73
CA ALA A 85 13.21 13.01 -2.71
C ALA A 85 14.16 13.77 -3.68
N GLY A 86 15.40 14.06 -3.32
CA GLY A 86 16.45 14.68 -4.15
C GLY A 86 16.01 15.99 -4.81
N LEU A 87 15.33 16.84 -4.06
CA LEU A 87 14.86 18.13 -4.56
C LEU A 87 16.01 19.13 -4.70
N PHE A 88 15.91 19.99 -5.69
CA PHE A 88 16.86 21.10 -5.86
C PHE A 88 16.59 22.16 -4.78
N PRO A 89 17.51 22.36 -3.81
CA PRO A 89 17.24 23.21 -2.65
C PRO A 89 17.08 24.70 -3.01
N HIS A 90 17.67 25.12 -4.13
CA HIS A 90 17.64 26.49 -4.66
C HIS A 90 16.47 26.77 -5.62
N ARG A 91 15.58 25.79 -5.84
CA ARG A 91 14.37 25.92 -6.67
C ARG A 91 13.12 25.85 -5.82
N THR A 92 12.12 26.60 -6.23
CA THR A 92 10.79 26.48 -5.63
C THR A 92 10.19 25.09 -5.88
N ILE A 93 9.16 24.73 -5.14
CA ILE A 93 8.45 23.45 -5.30
C ILE A 93 7.90 23.32 -6.73
N LEU A 94 7.24 24.34 -7.22
CA LEU A 94 6.73 24.36 -8.58
C LEU A 94 7.84 24.18 -9.63
N ASP A 95 8.98 24.86 -9.46
CA ASP A 95 10.11 24.76 -10.40
C ASP A 95 10.87 23.42 -10.26
N ASN A 96 10.85 22.78 -9.09
CA ASN A 96 11.31 21.40 -8.94
C ASN A 96 10.52 20.44 -9.81
N ILE A 97 9.18 20.48 -9.72
CA ILE A 97 8.29 19.62 -10.50
C ILE A 97 8.39 19.95 -12.00
N ALA A 98 8.43 21.23 -12.35
CA ALA A 98 8.53 21.68 -13.75
C ALA A 98 9.87 21.38 -14.43
N THR A 99 10.87 20.86 -13.70
CA THR A 99 12.23 20.66 -14.22
C THR A 99 12.26 19.71 -15.43
N VAL A 100 11.69 18.52 -15.32
CA VAL A 100 11.76 17.50 -16.39
C VAL A 100 10.98 17.92 -17.64
N PRO A 101 9.73 18.43 -17.54
CA PRO A 101 9.02 18.96 -18.71
C PRO A 101 9.81 20.05 -19.47
N ARG A 102 10.52 20.91 -18.74
CA ARG A 102 11.39 21.94 -19.37
C ARG A 102 12.58 21.33 -20.11
N LEU A 103 13.19 20.28 -19.56
CA LEU A 103 14.28 19.55 -20.22
C LEU A 103 13.79 18.82 -21.48
N LEU A 104 12.49 18.52 -21.56
CA LEU A 104 11.82 17.95 -22.73
C LEU A 104 11.33 19.00 -23.74
N GLY A 105 11.70 20.29 -23.57
CA GLY A 105 11.38 21.37 -24.50
C GLY A 105 10.02 22.05 -24.29
N ARG A 106 9.25 21.70 -23.25
CA ARG A 106 8.01 22.42 -22.95
C ARG A 106 8.31 23.86 -22.53
N SER A 107 7.46 24.80 -22.92
CA SER A 107 7.56 26.20 -22.50
C SER A 107 7.46 26.30 -20.95
N ARG A 108 8.03 27.40 -20.40
CA ARG A 108 7.98 27.63 -18.95
C ARG A 108 6.56 27.65 -18.41
N ARG A 109 5.63 28.21 -19.17
CA ARG A 109 4.21 28.28 -18.81
C ARG A 109 3.59 26.88 -18.77
N GLN A 110 3.68 26.11 -19.84
CA GLN A 110 3.16 24.74 -19.91
C GLN A 110 3.74 23.82 -18.83
N ALA A 111 5.06 23.92 -18.56
CA ALA A 111 5.69 23.12 -17.53
C ALA A 111 5.19 23.46 -16.11
N ARG A 112 4.92 24.74 -15.83
CA ARG A 112 4.37 25.19 -14.54
C ARG A 112 2.88 24.87 -14.38
N GLU A 113 2.07 24.99 -15.45
CA GLU A 113 0.69 24.55 -15.46
C GLU A 113 0.59 23.06 -15.12
N ARG A 114 1.39 22.23 -15.79
CA ARG A 114 1.46 20.81 -15.51
C ARG A 114 1.94 20.51 -14.09
N ALA A 115 2.91 21.28 -13.59
CA ALA A 115 3.41 21.12 -12.23
C ALA A 115 2.32 21.44 -11.18
N ALA A 116 1.50 22.47 -11.40
CA ALA A 116 0.39 22.82 -10.51
C ALA A 116 -0.69 21.73 -10.48
N GLU A 117 -1.09 21.20 -11.64
CA GLU A 117 -2.02 20.07 -11.74
C GLU A 117 -1.51 18.85 -10.94
N LEU A 118 -0.21 18.56 -11.05
CA LEU A 118 0.38 17.42 -10.33
C LEU A 118 0.50 17.66 -8.83
N MET A 119 0.70 18.90 -8.38
CA MET A 119 0.62 19.23 -6.95
C MET A 119 -0.74 18.84 -6.38
N GLU A 120 -1.83 19.21 -7.03
CA GLU A 120 -3.19 18.85 -6.61
C GLU A 120 -3.38 17.32 -6.59
N ARG A 121 -2.94 16.64 -7.66
CA ARG A 121 -3.07 15.17 -7.79
C ARG A 121 -2.33 14.39 -6.70
N VAL A 122 -1.18 14.87 -6.22
CA VAL A 122 -0.44 14.23 -5.12
C VAL A 122 -0.84 14.77 -3.74
N GLY A 123 -1.95 15.52 -3.66
CA GLY A 123 -2.46 16.06 -2.41
C GLY A 123 -1.54 17.12 -1.77
N LEU A 124 -0.83 17.92 -2.58
CA LEU A 124 -0.06 19.07 -2.13
C LEU A 124 -0.88 20.35 -2.31
N ASP A 125 -0.97 21.15 -1.24
CA ASP A 125 -1.57 22.48 -1.33
C ASP A 125 -0.79 23.36 -2.32
N THR A 126 -1.50 23.95 -3.29
CA THR A 126 -0.92 24.84 -4.29
C THR A 126 -0.31 26.12 -3.69
N ALA A 127 -0.70 26.51 -2.48
CA ALA A 127 -0.06 27.58 -1.71
C ALA A 127 1.43 27.31 -1.45
N LEU A 128 1.86 26.03 -1.46
CA LEU A 128 3.25 25.64 -1.30
C LEU A 128 4.10 25.85 -2.57
N ALA A 129 3.51 26.16 -3.71
CA ALA A 129 4.18 26.26 -5.02
C ALA A 129 5.42 27.18 -5.05
N LYS A 130 5.37 28.27 -4.29
CA LYS A 130 6.46 29.27 -4.20
C LYS A 130 7.46 28.97 -3.07
N ARG A 131 7.20 27.98 -2.22
CA ARG A 131 8.12 27.59 -1.14
C ARG A 131 9.31 26.81 -1.67
N TYR A 132 10.33 26.67 -0.82
CA TYR A 132 11.54 25.91 -1.07
C TYR A 132 11.52 24.59 -0.29
N PRO A 133 12.28 23.57 -0.69
CA PRO A 133 12.26 22.24 -0.05
C PRO A 133 12.45 22.28 1.47
N TYR A 134 13.35 23.10 2.00
CA TYR A 134 13.64 23.23 3.44
C TYR A 134 12.44 23.76 4.27
N GLN A 135 11.41 24.31 3.62
CA GLN A 135 10.19 24.82 4.24
C GLN A 135 9.07 23.76 4.29
N LEU A 136 9.33 22.55 3.82
CA LEU A 136 8.36 21.46 3.73
C LEU A 136 8.72 20.34 4.70
N SER A 137 7.69 19.61 5.21
CA SER A 137 7.89 18.36 5.93
C SER A 137 8.47 17.27 5.00
N GLY A 138 9.06 16.23 5.56
CA GLY A 138 9.60 15.10 4.80
C GLY A 138 8.56 14.45 3.87
N GLY A 139 7.33 14.24 4.36
CA GLY A 139 6.25 13.72 3.54
C GLY A 139 5.82 14.65 2.40
N GLN A 140 5.80 15.97 2.64
CA GLN A 140 5.55 16.94 1.57
C GLN A 140 6.68 16.94 0.53
N GLN A 141 7.94 16.88 0.94
CA GLN A 141 9.09 16.77 0.02
C GLN A 141 8.98 15.50 -0.83
N GLN A 142 8.54 14.39 -0.23
CA GLN A 142 8.36 13.13 -0.94
C GLN A 142 7.25 13.23 -2.00
N ARG A 143 6.10 13.86 -1.68
CA ARG A 143 5.03 14.16 -2.65
C ARG A 143 5.55 15.00 -3.82
N VAL A 144 6.40 15.99 -3.56
CA VAL A 144 7.06 16.79 -4.61
C VAL A 144 7.96 15.89 -5.49
N GLY A 145 8.71 14.97 -4.90
CA GLY A 145 9.52 13.99 -5.62
C GLY A 145 8.70 13.11 -6.56
N VAL A 146 7.55 12.60 -6.08
CA VAL A 146 6.60 11.82 -6.89
C VAL A 146 6.00 12.69 -8.01
N ALA A 147 5.52 13.91 -7.71
CA ALA A 147 4.99 14.82 -8.71
C ALA A 147 6.03 15.16 -9.80
N ARG A 148 7.29 15.37 -9.42
CA ARG A 148 8.40 15.60 -10.36
C ARG A 148 8.65 14.39 -11.27
N ALA A 149 8.61 13.17 -10.72
CA ALA A 149 8.77 11.94 -11.49
C ALA A 149 7.64 11.76 -12.51
N LEU A 150 6.40 12.15 -12.15
CA LEU A 150 5.21 12.09 -13.01
C LEU A 150 5.14 13.24 -14.03
N ALA A 151 5.91 14.32 -13.87
CA ALA A 151 5.73 15.55 -14.63
C ALA A 151 5.95 15.40 -16.14
N ALA A 152 6.83 14.47 -16.53
CA ALA A 152 7.07 14.13 -17.94
C ALA A 152 6.08 13.13 -18.52
N ASP A 153 5.11 12.66 -17.72
CA ASP A 153 4.17 11.59 -18.06
C ASP A 153 4.86 10.29 -18.53
N PRO A 154 5.88 9.79 -17.79
CA PRO A 154 6.63 8.62 -18.22
C PRO A 154 5.77 7.35 -18.14
N PRO A 155 5.98 6.36 -19.04
CA PRO A 155 5.33 5.06 -18.94
C PRO A 155 5.82 4.22 -17.76
N VAL A 156 7.05 4.45 -17.30
CA VAL A 156 7.72 3.70 -16.24
C VAL A 156 8.13 4.64 -15.09
N LEU A 157 7.84 4.23 -13.86
CA LEU A 157 8.28 4.88 -12.64
C LEU A 157 9.20 3.93 -11.85
N LEU A 158 10.37 4.41 -11.50
CA LEU A 158 11.34 3.73 -10.64
C LEU A 158 11.35 4.42 -9.28
N MET A 159 11.14 3.68 -8.20
CA MET A 159 11.03 4.23 -6.84
C MET A 159 11.97 3.49 -5.89
N ASP A 160 12.93 4.20 -5.32
CA ASP A 160 13.95 3.67 -4.42
C ASP A 160 13.62 4.08 -2.98
N GLU A 161 13.01 3.18 -2.21
CA GLU A 161 12.57 3.38 -0.81
C GLU A 161 11.84 4.72 -0.58
N PRO A 162 10.80 5.04 -1.36
CA PRO A 162 10.24 6.38 -1.38
C PRO A 162 9.57 6.80 -0.05
N PHE A 163 9.26 5.87 0.84
CA PHE A 163 8.55 6.15 2.09
C PHE A 163 9.39 5.92 3.35
N SER A 164 10.68 5.61 3.23
CA SER A 164 11.55 5.25 4.36
C SER A 164 11.73 6.37 5.39
N ALA A 165 11.69 7.64 4.95
CA ALA A 165 11.88 8.81 5.81
C ALA A 165 10.57 9.51 6.23
N VAL A 166 9.43 8.81 6.13
CA VAL A 166 8.09 9.36 6.39
C VAL A 166 7.48 8.69 7.62
N ASP A 167 6.79 9.46 8.46
CA ASP A 167 6.08 8.92 9.62
C ASP A 167 4.97 7.93 9.21
N PRO A 168 4.57 6.99 10.09
CA PRO A 168 3.65 5.91 9.73
C PRO A 168 2.29 6.36 9.23
N VAL A 169 1.74 7.47 9.74
CA VAL A 169 0.41 7.96 9.37
C VAL A 169 0.44 8.54 7.96
N VAL A 170 1.42 9.42 7.71
CA VAL A 170 1.63 10.03 6.39
C VAL A 170 2.05 8.99 5.36
N ARG A 171 2.87 8.00 5.75
CA ARG A 171 3.28 6.88 4.90
C ARG A 171 2.06 6.12 4.35
N LYS A 172 1.10 5.78 5.21
CA LYS A 172 -0.13 5.10 4.79
C LYS A 172 -0.91 5.91 3.75
N GLN A 173 -1.05 7.22 3.98
CA GLN A 173 -1.73 8.12 3.02
C GLN A 173 -1.01 8.18 1.67
N LEU A 174 0.34 8.24 1.69
CA LEU A 174 1.14 8.24 0.46
C LEU A 174 1.05 6.93 -0.32
N GLN A 175 0.97 5.81 0.37
CA GLN A 175 0.77 4.50 -0.25
C GLN A 175 -0.60 4.40 -0.91
N ASP A 176 -1.66 4.84 -0.23
CA ASP A 176 -3.03 4.84 -0.77
C ASP A 176 -3.12 5.76 -2.00
N GLU A 177 -2.47 6.93 -1.94
CA GLU A 177 -2.37 7.87 -3.06
C GLU A 177 -1.58 7.28 -4.24
N LEU A 178 -0.48 6.56 -3.99
CA LEU A 178 0.29 5.90 -5.04
C LEU A 178 -0.55 4.85 -5.77
N LEU A 179 -1.32 4.03 -5.05
CA LEU A 179 -2.23 3.05 -5.63
C LEU A 179 -3.28 3.74 -6.51
N ARG A 180 -3.91 4.82 -6.02
CA ARG A 180 -4.88 5.61 -6.78
C ARG A 180 -4.28 6.19 -8.07
N ILE A 181 -3.10 6.80 -7.97
CA ILE A 181 -2.39 7.36 -9.14
C ILE A 181 -2.03 6.25 -10.14
N GLN A 182 -1.60 5.10 -9.67
CA GLN A 182 -1.25 3.97 -10.53
C GLN A 182 -2.47 3.42 -11.26
N GLU A 183 -3.59 3.26 -10.58
CA GLU A 183 -4.87 2.82 -11.17
C GLU A 183 -5.39 3.80 -12.22
N GLU A 184 -5.39 5.12 -11.90
CA GLU A 184 -5.86 6.16 -12.81
C GLU A 184 -4.99 6.30 -14.06
N LEU A 185 -3.67 6.25 -13.90
CA LEU A 185 -2.72 6.55 -14.98
C LEU A 185 -2.18 5.29 -15.69
N GLY A 186 -2.42 4.10 -15.15
CA GLY A 186 -1.95 2.84 -15.72
C GLY A 186 -0.43 2.78 -15.88
N LYS A 187 0.35 3.30 -14.92
CA LYS A 187 1.82 3.33 -15.00
C LYS A 187 2.43 1.98 -14.59
N THR A 188 3.54 1.63 -15.23
CA THR A 188 4.41 0.54 -14.76
C THR A 188 5.32 1.06 -13.67
N ILE A 189 5.28 0.47 -12.49
CA ILE A 189 6.08 0.91 -11.34
C ILE A 189 7.02 -0.20 -10.89
N VAL A 190 8.30 0.12 -10.76
CA VAL A 190 9.29 -0.72 -10.06
C VAL A 190 9.58 -0.05 -8.73
N PHE A 191 9.19 -0.71 -7.67
CA PHE A 191 9.23 -0.18 -6.31
C PHE A 191 10.24 -0.97 -5.48
N VAL A 192 11.16 -0.31 -4.84
CA VAL A 192 12.13 -0.92 -3.91
C VAL A 192 11.76 -0.56 -2.49
N THR A 193 11.70 -1.57 -1.63
CA THR A 193 11.54 -1.40 -0.19
C THR A 193 12.27 -2.51 0.59
N HIS A 194 12.52 -2.27 1.85
CA HIS A 194 12.92 -3.31 2.80
C HIS A 194 11.74 -3.76 3.69
N ASP A 195 10.59 -3.11 3.57
CA ASP A 195 9.38 -3.36 4.35
C ASP A 195 8.45 -4.33 3.60
N ILE A 196 8.21 -5.49 4.21
CA ILE A 196 7.35 -6.52 3.62
C ILE A 196 5.87 -6.09 3.61
N ASP A 197 5.42 -5.28 4.57
CA ASP A 197 4.04 -4.80 4.60
C ASP A 197 3.78 -3.83 3.46
N GLU A 198 4.76 -2.98 3.11
CA GLU A 198 4.70 -2.16 1.89
C GLU A 198 4.64 -3.02 0.62
N ALA A 199 5.48 -4.06 0.54
CA ALA A 199 5.53 -4.94 -0.61
C ALA A 199 4.19 -5.66 -0.83
N ILE A 200 3.58 -6.14 0.26
CA ILE A 200 2.28 -6.84 0.23
C ILE A 200 1.14 -5.88 -0.11
N LYS A 201 1.17 -4.65 0.43
CA LYS A 201 0.12 -3.66 0.19
C LYS A 201 0.14 -3.10 -1.23
N LEU A 202 1.33 -2.78 -1.74
CA LEU A 202 1.49 -2.04 -3.00
C LEU A 202 1.67 -2.96 -4.20
N GLY A 203 2.31 -4.12 -4.01
CA GLY A 203 2.75 -4.96 -5.11
C GLY A 203 1.60 -5.69 -5.82
N THR A 204 1.52 -5.56 -7.13
CA THR A 204 0.82 -6.52 -7.98
C THR A 204 1.61 -7.83 -8.01
N ARG A 205 2.94 -7.73 -8.04
CA ARG A 205 3.89 -8.83 -7.89
C ARG A 205 5.06 -8.41 -7.00
N VAL A 206 5.59 -9.36 -6.25
CA VAL A 206 6.69 -9.13 -5.32
C VAL A 206 7.84 -10.08 -5.66
N ALA A 207 9.02 -9.50 -5.88
CA ALA A 207 10.28 -10.22 -6.06
C ALA A 207 11.07 -10.16 -4.74
N VAL A 208 11.18 -11.29 -4.07
CA VAL A 208 12.00 -11.45 -2.87
C VAL A 208 13.42 -11.78 -3.28
N LEU A 209 14.37 -10.91 -2.92
CA LEU A 209 15.78 -11.06 -3.26
C LEU A 209 16.60 -11.49 -2.06
N ARG A 210 17.51 -12.45 -2.27
CA ARG A 210 18.58 -12.84 -1.33
C ARG A 210 19.79 -11.94 -1.51
N THR A 211 20.70 -11.98 -0.54
CA THR A 211 22.03 -11.35 -0.66
C THR A 211 22.70 -11.75 -1.98
N GLY A 212 23.32 -10.79 -2.64
CA GLY A 212 23.88 -10.96 -3.98
C GLY A 212 22.85 -10.83 -5.11
N GLY A 213 21.68 -10.27 -4.88
CA GLY A 213 20.66 -9.99 -5.89
C GLY A 213 20.04 -11.22 -6.54
N ARG A 214 20.10 -12.36 -5.86
CA ARG A 214 19.48 -13.61 -6.36
C ARG A 214 18.00 -13.63 -6.06
N LEU A 215 17.20 -13.95 -7.05
CA LEU A 215 15.75 -14.11 -6.89
C LEU A 215 15.44 -15.36 -6.04
N ALA A 216 14.75 -15.16 -4.93
CA ALA A 216 14.25 -16.27 -4.10
C ALA A 216 12.84 -16.70 -4.54
N GLN A 217 11.95 -15.72 -4.72
CA GLN A 217 10.59 -15.97 -5.21
C GLN A 217 10.05 -14.73 -5.92
N TYR A 218 9.23 -14.94 -6.94
CA TYR A 218 8.52 -13.88 -7.66
C TYR A 218 7.06 -14.29 -7.85
N ALA A 219 6.17 -13.69 -7.07
CA ALA A 219 4.77 -14.08 -7.04
C ALA A 219 3.85 -12.89 -6.70
N PRO A 220 2.54 -13.00 -6.94
CA PRO A 220 1.55 -12.11 -6.33
C PRO A 220 1.61 -12.21 -4.80
N PRO A 221 1.30 -11.14 -4.04
CA PRO A 221 1.37 -11.13 -2.57
C PRO A 221 0.59 -12.28 -1.89
N ALA A 222 -0.61 -12.59 -2.38
CA ALA A 222 -1.43 -13.67 -1.83
C ALA A 222 -0.76 -15.04 -1.96
N GLU A 223 -0.12 -15.32 -3.10
CA GLU A 223 0.64 -16.55 -3.35
C GLU A 223 1.91 -16.59 -2.49
N LEU A 224 2.65 -15.47 -2.43
CA LEU A 224 3.85 -15.35 -1.60
C LEU A 224 3.57 -15.70 -0.13
N LEU A 225 2.46 -15.21 0.42
CA LEU A 225 2.05 -15.48 1.80
C LEU A 225 1.54 -16.91 2.02
N SER A 226 0.94 -17.54 1.00
CA SER A 226 0.35 -18.87 1.12
C SER A 226 1.34 -20.00 0.85
N ALA A 227 2.29 -19.79 -0.06
CA ALA A 227 3.23 -20.79 -0.55
C ALA A 227 4.64 -20.20 -0.68
N PRO A 228 5.34 -19.94 0.44
CA PRO A 228 6.74 -19.53 0.39
C PRO A 228 7.57 -20.62 -0.30
N ALA A 229 8.48 -20.21 -1.20
CA ALA A 229 9.28 -21.15 -1.98
C ALA A 229 10.28 -21.96 -1.13
N ASP A 230 10.71 -21.41 -0.01
CA ASP A 230 11.66 -22.04 0.90
C ASP A 230 11.69 -21.34 2.28
N ALA A 231 12.48 -21.89 3.20
CA ALA A 231 12.61 -21.38 4.57
C ALA A 231 13.09 -19.91 4.63
N PHE A 232 13.96 -19.48 3.71
CA PHE A 232 14.42 -18.08 3.69
C PHE A 232 13.25 -17.13 3.40
N VAL A 233 12.40 -17.47 2.43
CA VAL A 233 11.23 -16.64 2.11
C VAL A 233 10.23 -16.67 3.26
N GLU A 234 10.03 -17.84 3.88
CA GLU A 234 9.16 -17.99 5.05
C GLU A 234 9.62 -17.12 6.22
N ASP A 235 10.90 -17.17 6.57
CA ASP A 235 11.50 -16.35 7.63
C ASP A 235 11.43 -14.85 7.31
N PHE A 236 11.66 -14.48 6.05
CA PHE A 236 11.60 -13.09 5.61
C PHE A 236 10.18 -12.53 5.68
N LEU A 237 9.15 -13.34 5.39
CA LEU A 237 7.74 -12.95 5.52
C LEU A 237 7.32 -12.81 6.99
N GLY A 238 8.01 -13.49 7.91
CA GLY A 238 7.77 -13.44 9.34
C GLY A 238 6.58 -14.27 9.82
N ALA A 239 6.47 -14.39 11.15
CA ALA A 239 5.44 -15.21 11.80
C ALA A 239 4.01 -14.71 11.53
N ASP A 240 3.83 -13.42 11.22
CA ASP A 240 2.52 -12.79 11.00
C ASP A 240 1.93 -13.03 9.61
N ARG A 241 2.59 -13.85 8.77
CA ARG A 241 2.14 -14.11 7.38
C ARG A 241 0.69 -14.58 7.30
N GLY A 242 0.23 -15.37 8.27
CA GLY A 242 -1.16 -15.84 8.35
C GLY A 242 -2.15 -14.70 8.50
N ILE A 243 -1.85 -13.75 9.39
CA ILE A 243 -2.68 -12.56 9.63
C ILE A 243 -2.63 -11.61 8.41
N ARG A 244 -1.45 -11.41 7.82
CA ARG A 244 -1.29 -10.60 6.59
C ARG A 244 -2.11 -11.16 5.43
N ARG A 245 -2.17 -12.48 5.32
CA ARG A 245 -2.95 -13.17 4.29
C ARG A 245 -4.45 -12.86 4.37
N LEU A 246 -4.99 -12.59 5.57
CA LEU A 246 -6.40 -12.23 5.76
C LEU A 246 -6.79 -10.95 5.02
N SER A 247 -5.83 -10.09 4.67
CA SER A 247 -6.07 -8.89 3.86
C SER A 247 -6.53 -9.20 2.42
N PHE A 248 -6.33 -10.44 1.94
CA PHE A 248 -6.72 -10.87 0.58
C PHE A 248 -8.03 -11.66 0.57
N PHE A 249 -8.67 -11.88 1.71
CA PHE A 249 -9.99 -12.51 1.79
C PHE A 249 -11.04 -11.44 2.04
N PRO A 250 -12.04 -11.32 1.15
CA PRO A 250 -13.11 -10.34 1.33
C PRO A 250 -14.00 -10.69 2.51
N SER A 251 -14.52 -9.68 3.19
CA SER A 251 -15.50 -9.82 4.27
C SER A 251 -16.93 -10.04 3.79
N ALA A 252 -17.19 -10.08 2.48
CA ALA A 252 -18.53 -10.18 1.86
C ALA A 252 -19.34 -11.41 2.28
N GLY A 253 -18.68 -12.48 2.75
CA GLY A 253 -19.36 -13.72 3.18
C GLY A 253 -19.59 -13.82 4.68
N LEU A 254 -19.33 -12.74 5.45
CA LEU A 254 -19.56 -12.75 6.89
C LEU A 254 -21.07 -12.63 7.18
N GLU A 255 -21.61 -13.56 7.98
CA GLU A 255 -22.95 -13.47 8.50
C GLU A 255 -23.02 -12.41 9.60
N LEU A 256 -23.66 -11.29 9.29
CA LEU A 256 -23.85 -10.21 10.25
C LEU A 256 -25.04 -10.55 11.18
N GLN A 257 -24.80 -10.37 12.46
CA GLN A 257 -25.87 -10.42 13.47
C GLN A 257 -26.47 -9.03 13.64
N THR A 258 -27.77 -8.98 13.98
CA THR A 258 -28.41 -7.70 14.31
C THR A 258 -27.73 -7.09 15.51
N ALA A 259 -27.16 -5.91 15.35
CA ALA A 259 -26.54 -5.20 16.47
C ALA A 259 -27.60 -4.73 17.47
N PRO A 260 -27.35 -4.86 18.77
CA PRO A 260 -28.22 -4.29 19.80
C PRO A 260 -28.00 -2.76 19.87
N LEU A 261 -28.57 -2.04 18.87
CA LEU A 261 -28.41 -0.59 18.71
C LEU A 261 -29.27 0.19 19.72
N VAL A 262 -28.69 1.27 20.23
CA VAL A 262 -29.42 2.25 21.05
C VAL A 262 -29.00 3.67 20.65
N PRO A 263 -29.94 4.55 20.29
CA PRO A 263 -29.61 5.97 20.04
C PRO A 263 -29.09 6.66 21.32
N ALA A 264 -28.17 7.60 21.16
CA ALA A 264 -27.58 8.33 22.28
C ALA A 264 -28.59 9.18 23.05
N ASP A 265 -29.72 9.53 22.46
CA ASP A 265 -30.84 10.29 23.00
C ASP A 265 -32.04 9.39 23.41
N ALA A 266 -31.84 8.09 23.52
CA ALA A 266 -32.89 7.12 23.83
C ALA A 266 -33.60 7.41 25.15
N ASP A 267 -34.92 7.24 25.19
CA ASP A 267 -35.73 7.34 26.39
C ASP A 267 -35.58 6.09 27.27
N ALA A 268 -36.11 6.20 28.50
CA ALA A 268 -36.04 5.11 29.48
C ALA A 268 -36.74 3.82 29.01
N GLY A 269 -37.81 3.93 28.23
CA GLY A 269 -38.55 2.78 27.71
C GLY A 269 -37.73 2.01 26.67
N THR A 270 -37.09 2.72 25.74
CA THR A 270 -36.19 2.17 24.73
C THR A 270 -34.99 1.48 25.38
N LEU A 271 -34.36 2.13 26.39
CA LEU A 271 -33.23 1.55 27.13
C LEU A 271 -33.65 0.27 27.86
N ALA A 272 -34.79 0.27 28.58
CA ALA A 272 -35.30 -0.89 29.30
C ALA A 272 -35.60 -2.06 28.35
N ALA A 273 -36.23 -1.81 27.19
CA ALA A 273 -36.53 -2.82 26.19
C ALA A 273 -35.28 -3.47 25.59
N ARG A 274 -34.19 -2.72 25.49
CA ARG A 274 -32.90 -3.20 24.92
C ARG A 274 -31.97 -3.79 25.97
N ALA A 275 -32.08 -3.41 27.22
CA ALA A 275 -31.22 -3.85 28.34
C ALA A 275 -31.20 -5.36 28.57
N THR A 276 -32.27 -6.07 28.19
CA THR A 276 -32.41 -7.53 28.33
C THR A 276 -31.89 -8.29 27.12
N ALA A 277 -31.55 -7.60 26.01
CA ALA A 277 -31.24 -8.23 24.75
C ALA A 277 -29.77 -8.68 24.61
N ALA A 278 -28.83 -7.99 25.28
CA ALA A 278 -27.40 -8.28 25.18
C ALA A 278 -26.59 -7.69 26.34
N PRO A 279 -25.41 -8.24 26.66
CA PRO A 279 -24.52 -7.73 27.72
C PRO A 279 -23.95 -6.35 27.40
N TYR A 280 -23.89 -5.98 26.14
CA TYR A 280 -23.44 -4.66 25.66
C TYR A 280 -24.42 -4.14 24.60
N LEU A 281 -24.63 -2.82 24.62
CA LEU A 281 -25.42 -2.10 23.63
C LEU A 281 -24.49 -1.20 22.82
N LEU A 282 -24.66 -1.18 21.48
CA LEU A 282 -23.94 -0.27 20.60
C LEU A 282 -24.70 1.07 20.55
N VAL A 283 -24.09 2.10 21.12
CA VAL A 283 -24.65 3.44 21.10
C VAL A 283 -24.35 4.10 19.77
N THR A 284 -25.38 4.69 19.17
CA THR A 284 -25.25 5.40 17.88
C THR A 284 -25.65 6.87 18.03
N ASP A 285 -25.14 7.68 17.11
CA ASP A 285 -25.63 9.04 16.92
C ASP A 285 -27.02 9.03 16.21
N PRO A 286 -27.70 10.18 16.03
CA PRO A 286 -28.97 10.27 15.35
C PRO A 286 -28.92 9.82 13.88
N ASP A 287 -27.74 9.84 13.24
CA ASP A 287 -27.53 9.36 11.89
C ASP A 287 -27.28 7.84 11.81
N GLY A 288 -27.26 7.14 12.98
CA GLY A 288 -26.99 5.71 13.06
C GLY A 288 -25.51 5.31 13.05
N ARG A 289 -24.61 6.28 13.19
CA ARG A 289 -23.16 6.00 13.24
C ARG A 289 -22.76 5.55 14.65
N PRO A 290 -21.87 4.54 14.78
CA PRO A 290 -21.45 4.02 16.06
C PRO A 290 -20.65 5.07 16.84
N LEU A 291 -20.94 5.21 18.13
CA LEU A 291 -20.24 6.06 19.08
C LEU A 291 -19.38 5.26 20.07
N GLY A 292 -19.86 4.07 20.46
CA GLY A 292 -19.17 3.21 21.41
C GLY A 292 -20.10 2.16 22.00
N TRP A 293 -19.53 1.22 22.78
CA TRP A 293 -20.26 0.22 23.53
C TRP A 293 -20.55 0.70 24.96
N SER A 294 -21.70 0.29 25.49
CA SER A 294 -22.05 0.47 26.88
C SER A 294 -22.73 -0.75 27.46
N GLU A 295 -22.45 -1.03 28.72
CA GLU A 295 -23.30 -1.94 29.53
C GLU A 295 -24.67 -1.31 29.72
N PRO A 296 -25.77 -2.09 29.59
CA PRO A 296 -27.12 -1.53 29.74
C PRO A 296 -27.35 -0.73 31.04
N GLY A 297 -26.79 -1.21 32.18
CA GLY A 297 -26.93 -0.57 33.47
C GLY A 297 -26.18 0.76 33.64
N ARG A 298 -25.33 1.14 32.68
CA ARG A 298 -24.59 2.43 32.72
C ARG A 298 -25.24 3.51 31.86
N LEU A 299 -26.28 3.15 31.08
CA LEU A 299 -27.01 4.11 30.27
C LEU A 299 -28.10 4.81 31.07
N THR A 300 -28.11 6.14 30.97
CA THR A 300 -29.14 6.99 31.57
C THR A 300 -30.02 7.58 30.48
N ALA A 301 -31.34 7.57 30.67
CA ALA A 301 -32.29 8.11 29.70
C ALA A 301 -32.00 9.59 29.36
N GLY A 302 -31.97 9.89 28.05
CA GLY A 302 -31.86 11.24 27.54
C GLY A 302 -30.46 11.87 27.54
N ALA A 303 -29.43 11.19 28.10
CA ALA A 303 -28.04 11.68 28.06
C ALA A 303 -27.04 10.52 28.18
N VAL A 304 -26.41 10.18 27.08
CA VAL A 304 -25.27 9.27 27.09
C VAL A 304 -23.99 10.07 27.31
N ASP A 305 -23.28 9.76 28.38
CA ASP A 305 -21.95 10.28 28.62
C ASP A 305 -20.95 9.60 27.68
N ARG A 306 -20.54 10.31 26.65
CA ARG A 306 -19.64 9.79 25.60
C ARG A 306 -18.27 9.39 26.15
N GLU A 307 -17.80 10.00 27.22
CA GLU A 307 -16.50 9.70 27.82
C GLU A 307 -16.50 8.34 28.55
N ARG A 308 -17.69 7.79 28.84
CA ARG A 308 -17.86 6.49 29.50
C ARG A 308 -18.15 5.35 28.51
N LEU A 309 -18.25 5.65 27.24
CA LEU A 309 -18.42 4.60 26.22
C LEU A 309 -17.11 3.83 26.05
N LEU A 310 -17.24 2.52 25.93
CA LEU A 310 -16.12 1.65 25.57
C LEU A 310 -15.86 1.77 24.07
N ASP A 311 -14.60 1.69 23.68
CA ASP A 311 -14.21 1.71 22.27
C ASP A 311 -14.86 0.54 21.52
N TYR A 312 -15.39 0.79 20.33
CA TYR A 312 -15.94 -0.25 19.46
C TYR A 312 -14.90 -0.79 18.46
N GLY A 313 -13.65 -0.39 18.60
CA GLY A 313 -12.58 -0.74 17.71
C GLY A 313 -12.69 -0.02 16.36
N ARG A 314 -12.18 -0.65 15.34
CA ARG A 314 -12.26 -0.13 13.98
C ARG A 314 -13.45 -0.77 13.25
N PRO A 315 -14.42 0.01 12.76
CA PRO A 315 -15.51 -0.54 11.97
C PRO A 315 -15.00 -1.01 10.60
N PHE A 316 -15.73 -1.94 9.97
CA PHE A 316 -15.43 -2.42 8.64
C PHE A 316 -16.67 -2.32 7.73
N VAL A 317 -16.45 -2.19 6.42
CA VAL A 317 -17.49 -2.16 5.40
C VAL A 317 -17.58 -3.55 4.74
N PRO A 318 -18.67 -4.30 4.94
CA PRO A 318 -18.84 -5.61 4.34
C PRO A 318 -18.75 -5.55 2.80
N GLY A 319 -18.01 -6.48 2.20
CA GLY A 319 -17.79 -6.52 0.75
C GLY A 319 -16.68 -5.61 0.21
N THR A 320 -16.33 -4.56 0.91
CA THR A 320 -15.22 -3.66 0.54
C THR A 320 -13.97 -3.99 1.35
N ASP A 321 -14.14 -4.18 2.66
CA ASP A 321 -13.02 -4.50 3.55
C ASP A 321 -12.73 -6.00 3.60
N SER A 322 -11.54 -6.35 4.09
CA SER A 322 -11.06 -7.72 4.22
C SER A 322 -11.46 -8.37 5.55
N LEU A 323 -11.29 -9.72 5.62
CA LEU A 323 -11.41 -10.46 6.90
C LEU A 323 -10.43 -9.95 7.96
N ARG A 324 -9.26 -9.41 7.56
CA ARG A 324 -8.33 -8.79 8.50
C ARG A 324 -8.94 -7.57 9.18
N ALA A 325 -9.60 -6.69 8.42
CA ALA A 325 -10.23 -5.50 8.99
C ALA A 325 -11.34 -5.86 9.98
N ALA A 326 -12.17 -6.87 9.65
CA ALA A 326 -13.18 -7.37 10.57
C ALA A 326 -12.56 -7.98 11.84
N LEU A 327 -11.48 -8.77 11.71
CA LEU A 327 -10.78 -9.37 12.84
C LEU A 327 -10.14 -8.30 13.73
N ASP A 328 -9.47 -7.32 13.16
CA ASP A 328 -8.85 -6.19 13.90
C ASP A 328 -9.93 -5.43 14.71
N GLY A 329 -11.09 -5.15 14.10
CA GLY A 329 -12.22 -4.53 14.78
C GLY A 329 -12.72 -5.35 15.97
N ALA A 330 -12.85 -6.67 15.80
CA ALA A 330 -13.31 -7.55 16.87
C ALA A 330 -12.28 -7.74 17.99
N VAL A 331 -10.98 -7.75 17.68
CA VAL A 331 -9.91 -7.87 18.69
C VAL A 331 -9.73 -6.57 19.49
N LEU A 332 -9.87 -5.42 18.85
CA LEU A 332 -9.76 -4.11 19.50
C LEU A 332 -11.01 -3.76 20.33
N SER A 333 -12.15 -4.34 20.01
CA SER A 333 -13.40 -4.13 20.75
C SER A 333 -13.40 -4.96 22.05
N PRO A 334 -13.69 -4.36 23.22
CA PRO A 334 -13.77 -5.08 24.49
C PRO A 334 -14.90 -6.10 24.53
N THR A 335 -15.85 -6.03 23.59
CA THR A 335 -16.94 -6.99 23.47
C THR A 335 -16.56 -8.23 22.65
N GLY A 336 -15.42 -8.21 21.95
CA GLY A 336 -15.03 -9.24 20.98
C GLY A 336 -15.86 -9.23 19.68
N TRP A 337 -16.63 -8.15 19.45
CA TRP A 337 -17.46 -7.98 18.26
C TRP A 337 -16.93 -6.84 17.40
N ALA A 338 -16.81 -7.08 16.09
CA ALA A 338 -16.55 -6.03 15.11
C ALA A 338 -17.87 -5.40 14.66
N VAL A 339 -17.86 -4.10 14.50
CA VAL A 339 -19.00 -3.32 14.00
C VAL A 339 -18.90 -3.20 12.49
N ALA A 340 -19.93 -3.67 11.79
CA ALA A 340 -20.09 -3.48 10.36
C ALA A 340 -20.84 -2.17 10.10
N VAL A 341 -20.34 -1.39 9.13
CA VAL A 341 -20.96 -0.12 8.72
C VAL A 341 -21.18 -0.09 7.21
N ASP A 342 -22.16 0.72 6.78
CA ASP A 342 -22.36 1.01 5.35
C ASP A 342 -21.38 2.07 4.82
N GLY A 343 -21.51 2.44 3.53
CA GLY A 343 -20.67 3.46 2.89
C GLY A 343 -20.82 4.88 3.47
N GLU A 344 -21.88 5.13 4.28
CA GLU A 344 -22.12 6.39 4.98
C GLU A 344 -21.67 6.35 6.44
N GLY A 345 -21.14 5.19 6.87
CA GLY A 345 -20.63 4.96 8.23
C GLY A 345 -21.71 4.58 9.25
N ARG A 346 -22.93 4.22 8.83
CA ARG A 346 -24.02 3.78 9.71
C ARG A 346 -23.85 2.32 10.05
N ALA A 347 -24.12 1.94 11.29
CA ALA A 347 -24.02 0.56 11.75
C ALA A 347 -25.10 -0.32 11.10
N VAL A 348 -24.66 -1.37 10.38
CA VAL A 348 -25.55 -2.33 9.70
C VAL A 348 -25.58 -3.70 10.36
N GLY A 349 -24.69 -3.95 11.31
CA GLY A 349 -24.62 -5.20 12.04
C GLY A 349 -23.34 -5.35 12.82
N VAL A 350 -23.17 -6.52 13.43
CA VAL A 350 -21.97 -6.90 14.16
C VAL A 350 -21.57 -8.33 13.82
N VAL A 351 -20.31 -8.65 13.99
CA VAL A 351 -19.80 -10.01 13.79
C VAL A 351 -18.86 -10.39 14.92
N SER A 352 -19.00 -11.59 15.46
CA SER A 352 -18.15 -12.10 16.53
C SER A 352 -16.84 -12.67 16.00
N GLN A 353 -15.80 -12.72 16.86
CA GLN A 353 -14.54 -13.40 16.56
C GLN A 353 -14.76 -14.86 16.14
N GLN A 354 -15.77 -15.54 16.68
CA GLN A 354 -16.07 -16.92 16.32
C GLN A 354 -16.48 -17.03 14.84
N VAL A 355 -17.43 -16.20 14.39
CA VAL A 355 -17.91 -16.19 13.00
C VAL A 355 -16.79 -15.81 12.03
N ILE A 356 -15.96 -14.82 12.42
CA ILE A 356 -14.77 -14.46 11.63
C ILE A 356 -13.82 -15.67 11.54
N GLY A 357 -13.56 -16.37 12.66
CA GLY A 357 -12.73 -17.57 12.69
C GLY A 357 -13.26 -18.70 11.79
N GLU A 358 -14.57 -18.87 11.71
CA GLU A 358 -15.21 -19.84 10.79
C GLU A 358 -15.03 -19.43 9.33
N ALA A 359 -15.21 -18.16 9.00
CA ALA A 359 -14.98 -17.63 7.67
C ALA A 359 -13.49 -17.76 7.24
N ILE A 360 -12.54 -17.58 8.16
CA ILE A 360 -11.13 -17.80 7.91
C ILE A 360 -10.86 -19.27 7.57
N ARG A 361 -11.40 -20.21 8.34
CA ARG A 361 -11.26 -21.65 8.05
C ARG A 361 -11.83 -22.02 6.68
N ALA A 362 -13.02 -21.53 6.35
CA ALA A 362 -13.66 -21.75 5.05
C ALA A 362 -12.85 -21.15 3.89
N ALA A 363 -12.25 -19.98 4.08
CA ALA A 363 -11.40 -19.34 3.07
C ALA A 363 -10.11 -20.16 2.81
N HIS A 364 -9.51 -20.76 3.85
CA HIS A 364 -8.36 -21.64 3.69
C HIS A 364 -8.70 -22.94 2.93
N GLY A 365 -9.85 -23.54 3.18
CA GLY A 365 -10.31 -24.74 2.47
C GLY A 365 -10.43 -24.52 0.95
N ARG A 366 -11.09 -23.43 0.54
CA ARG A 366 -11.24 -23.07 -0.89
C ARG A 366 -9.92 -22.85 -1.63
N VAL A 367 -8.88 -22.38 -0.94
CA VAL A 367 -7.55 -22.18 -1.55
C VAL A 367 -6.82 -23.52 -1.71
N ALA A 368 -6.95 -24.42 -0.74
CA ALA A 368 -6.34 -25.75 -0.84
C ALA A 368 -6.96 -26.58 -1.97
N GLU A 369 -8.28 -26.50 -2.17
CA GLU A 369 -8.97 -27.15 -3.29
C GLU A 369 -8.50 -26.64 -4.65
N ARG A 370 -8.38 -25.31 -4.84
CA ARG A 370 -7.87 -24.72 -6.08
C ARG A 370 -6.42 -25.06 -6.36
N ALA A 371 -5.59 -25.16 -5.34
CA ALA A 371 -4.20 -25.57 -5.48
C ALA A 371 -4.07 -27.05 -5.87
N GLY A 372 -4.93 -27.93 -5.33
CA GLY A 372 -5.02 -29.33 -5.70
C GLY A 372 -5.49 -29.54 -7.15
N GLU A 373 -6.47 -28.75 -7.62
CA GLU A 373 -6.94 -28.80 -9.01
C GLU A 373 -5.88 -28.29 -10.02
N ALA A 374 -5.06 -27.32 -9.63
CA ALA A 374 -3.97 -26.79 -10.47
C ALA A 374 -2.77 -27.74 -10.56
N ALA A 375 -2.51 -28.53 -9.52
CA ALA A 375 -1.43 -29.52 -9.49
C ALA A 375 -1.80 -30.85 -10.18
N GLY A 376 -3.09 -31.08 -10.47
CA GLY A 376 -3.59 -32.28 -11.16
C GLY A 376 -3.80 -32.09 -12.67
N ARG A 377 -3.45 -30.92 -13.22
CA ARG A 377 -3.41 -30.63 -14.67
C ARG A 377 -1.97 -30.44 -15.14
#